data_0529d8ff3c043849be6bb0b48ebe328e
#
_entry.id   0529d8ff3c043849be6bb0b48ebe328e
#
_cell.length_a   1.000
_cell.length_b   1.000
_cell.length_c   1.000
_cell.angle_alpha   90.00
_cell.angle_beta   90.00
_cell.angle_gamma   90.00
#
_symmetry.space_group_name_H-M   'P 1'
#
loop_
_entity.id
_entity.type
_entity.pdbx_description
1 polymer ?
#
loop_
_entity_poly.entity_id
_entity_poly.type
_entity_poly.pdbx_seq_one_letter_code
_entity_poly.pdbx_strand_id
1 'polypeptide(L)'
;ENAFKKFSTNNFMHWVSDKKGITVAQARLTMTAVDWANFGQFVHDEMIDNTCLGKFYSDGIKNAVETKRDGVKYGYQFWVYDVNGAPTLTMTGHGGFFNVVNTSNNTILTIFSVDENYKYGNLFSKGIISKIANEIK
;
A
#
# COMPACT_ATOMS: atom_id res chain seq x y z
N GLU A 1 -5.79 1.85 18.42
CA GLU A 1 -6.89 0.85 18.50
C GLU A 1 -8.07 1.18 17.55
N ASN A 2 -8.44 2.44 17.39
CA ASN A 2 -9.63 2.78 16.61
C ASN A 2 -9.44 2.75 15.09
N ALA A 3 -8.24 2.98 14.56
CA ALA A 3 -7.99 2.95 13.12
C ALA A 3 -8.20 1.54 12.53
N PHE A 4 -7.72 0.50 13.22
CA PHE A 4 -7.84 -0.87 12.73
C PHE A 4 -9.28 -1.39 12.70
N LYS A 5 -10.15 -0.91 13.59
CA LYS A 5 -11.58 -1.27 13.58
C LYS A 5 -12.32 -0.79 12.33
N LYS A 6 -11.78 0.20 11.62
CA LYS A 6 -12.40 0.73 10.41
C LYS A 6 -12.31 -0.21 9.21
N PHE A 7 -11.30 -1.10 9.17
CA PHE A 7 -11.10 -1.99 8.04
C PHE A 7 -10.90 -3.47 8.41
N SER A 8 -10.69 -3.81 9.68
CA SER A 8 -10.59 -5.20 10.11
C SER A 8 -11.97 -5.85 10.27
N THR A 9 -12.17 -6.97 9.59
CA THR A 9 -13.45 -7.70 9.62
C THR A 9 -13.52 -8.74 10.74
N ASN A 10 -12.37 -9.26 11.22
CA ASN A 10 -12.33 -10.44 12.07
C ASN A 10 -11.52 -10.29 13.37
N ASN A 11 -11.09 -9.08 13.71
CA ASN A 11 -10.18 -8.84 14.86
C ASN A 11 -8.87 -9.67 14.83
N PHE A 12 -8.54 -10.29 13.70
CA PHE A 12 -7.35 -11.11 13.52
C PHE A 12 -6.22 -10.26 12.97
N MET A 13 -5.82 -9.27 13.75
CA MET A 13 -4.62 -8.50 13.47
C MET A 13 -3.65 -8.68 14.61
N HIS A 14 -2.45 -9.09 14.28
CA HIS A 14 -1.37 -9.23 15.25
C HIS A 14 -0.16 -8.41 14.82
N TRP A 15 0.26 -7.52 15.69
CA TRP A 15 1.49 -6.77 15.48
C TRP A 15 2.53 -7.20 16.51
N VAL A 16 3.65 -7.70 16.03
CA VAL A 16 4.72 -8.19 16.91
C VAL A 16 5.33 -7.04 17.68
N SER A 17 5.52 -7.26 18.97
CA SER A 17 6.26 -6.36 19.86
C SER A 17 7.66 -6.91 20.14
N ASP A 18 8.59 -6.02 20.47
CA ASP A 18 9.91 -6.39 20.95
C ASP A 18 9.87 -6.95 22.39
N LYS A 19 11.03 -7.32 22.92
CA LYS A 19 11.15 -7.86 24.29
C LYS A 19 10.71 -6.89 25.40
N LYS A 20 10.56 -5.60 25.08
CA LYS A 20 10.08 -4.55 25.99
C LYS A 20 8.60 -4.23 25.81
N GLY A 21 7.91 -4.96 24.92
CA GLY A 21 6.50 -4.70 24.61
C GLY A 21 6.27 -3.55 23.62
N ILE A 22 7.31 -3.02 22.99
CA ILE A 22 7.20 -1.95 22.01
C ILE A 22 6.87 -2.55 20.64
N THR A 23 5.80 -2.09 20.02
CA THR A 23 5.37 -2.54 18.70
C THR A 23 6.44 -2.24 17.63
N VAL A 24 6.76 -3.23 16.81
CA VAL A 24 7.72 -3.11 15.70
C VAL A 24 7.03 -2.42 14.52
N ALA A 25 6.93 -1.09 14.56
CA ALA A 25 6.11 -0.30 13.66
C ALA A 25 6.46 -0.44 12.16
N GLN A 26 7.72 -0.76 11.84
CA GLN A 26 8.17 -0.86 10.44
C GLN A 26 7.88 -2.22 9.80
N ALA A 27 7.44 -3.23 10.54
CA ALA A 27 7.29 -4.59 10.02
C ALA A 27 6.44 -5.49 10.93
N ARG A 28 6.20 -6.72 10.46
CA ARG A 28 5.59 -7.82 11.24
C ARG A 28 4.16 -7.57 11.68
N LEU A 29 3.40 -6.83 10.87
CA LEU A 29 1.96 -6.82 10.98
C LEU A 29 1.40 -8.03 10.25
N THR A 30 0.62 -8.85 10.94
CA THR A 30 -0.10 -9.99 10.37
C THR A 30 -1.58 -9.64 10.29
N MET A 31 -2.18 -9.86 9.13
CA MET A 31 -3.61 -9.66 8.89
C MET A 31 -4.12 -10.64 7.83
N THR A 32 -5.42 -10.73 7.65
CA THR A 32 -6.01 -11.52 6.57
C THR A 32 -5.85 -10.80 5.22
N ALA A 33 -5.96 -11.56 4.11
CA ALA A 33 -5.95 -10.96 2.76
C ALA A 33 -7.12 -9.98 2.58
N VAL A 34 -8.27 -10.28 3.17
CA VAL A 34 -9.45 -9.41 3.14
C VAL A 34 -9.18 -8.12 3.89
N ASP A 35 -8.60 -8.17 5.09
CA ASP A 35 -8.26 -6.96 5.85
C ASP A 35 -7.21 -6.13 5.13
N TRP A 36 -6.27 -6.76 4.41
CA TRP A 36 -5.29 -6.06 3.59
C TRP A 36 -5.97 -5.31 2.42
N ALA A 37 -6.95 -5.93 1.76
CA ALA A 37 -7.75 -5.28 0.73
C ALA A 37 -8.60 -4.14 1.31
N ASN A 38 -9.26 -4.36 2.44
CA ASN A 38 -10.04 -3.34 3.13
C ASN A 38 -9.18 -2.15 3.59
N PHE A 39 -7.91 -2.39 3.94
CA PHE A 39 -6.98 -1.29 4.23
C PHE A 39 -6.72 -0.43 2.99
N GLY A 40 -6.58 -1.03 1.82
CA GLY A 40 -6.49 -0.28 0.55
C GLY A 40 -7.74 0.56 0.29
N GLN A 41 -8.92 -0.02 0.51
CA GLN A 41 -10.19 0.69 0.37
C GLN A 41 -10.27 1.85 1.38
N PHE A 42 -9.92 1.63 2.62
CA PHE A 42 -9.88 2.67 3.64
C PHE A 42 -8.98 3.85 3.23
N VAL A 43 -7.76 3.57 2.74
CA VAL A 43 -6.85 4.62 2.26
C VAL A 43 -7.46 5.40 1.09
N HIS A 44 -8.07 4.68 0.14
CA HIS A 44 -8.74 5.27 -1.00
C HIS A 44 -9.85 6.23 -0.56
N ASP A 45 -10.75 5.78 0.31
CA ASP A 45 -11.89 6.55 0.78
C ASP A 45 -11.45 7.79 1.56
N GLU A 46 -10.45 7.66 2.44
CA GLU A 46 -9.87 8.81 3.15
C GLU A 46 -9.32 9.86 2.18
N MET A 47 -8.71 9.44 1.05
CA MET A 47 -8.19 10.34 0.03
C MET A 47 -9.31 11.01 -0.77
N ILE A 48 -10.35 10.26 -1.16
CA ILE A 48 -11.51 10.80 -1.90
C ILE A 48 -12.28 11.79 -1.02
N ASP A 49 -12.51 11.45 0.24
CA ASP A 49 -13.23 12.30 1.20
C ASP A 49 -12.39 13.48 1.69
N ASN A 50 -11.11 13.56 1.28
CA ASN A 50 -10.19 14.64 1.63
C ASN A 50 -10.12 14.89 3.15
N THR A 51 -10.14 13.82 3.94
CA THR A 51 -10.00 13.87 5.38
C THR A 51 -8.61 14.36 5.80
N CYS A 52 -8.35 14.53 7.08
CA CYS A 52 -7.02 14.85 7.58
C CYS A 52 -5.98 13.78 7.17
N LEU A 53 -6.37 12.50 7.25
CA LEU A 53 -5.51 11.38 6.83
C LEU A 53 -5.38 11.32 5.30
N GLY A 54 -6.46 11.57 4.57
CA GLY A 54 -6.45 11.65 3.10
C GLY A 54 -5.52 12.74 2.58
N LYS A 55 -5.52 13.92 3.23
CA LYS A 55 -4.56 15.00 2.95
C LYS A 55 -3.12 14.55 3.20
N PHE A 56 -2.86 13.83 4.29
CA PHE A 56 -1.53 13.29 4.56
C PHE A 56 -1.06 12.36 3.43
N TYR A 57 -1.90 11.45 2.94
CA TYR A 57 -1.55 10.58 1.82
C TYR A 57 -1.33 11.38 0.52
N SER A 58 -2.21 12.32 0.21
CA SER A 58 -2.11 13.16 -0.99
C SER A 58 -0.85 14.03 -0.98
N ASP A 59 -0.52 14.60 0.16
CA ASP A 59 0.72 15.37 0.35
C ASP A 59 1.95 14.48 0.23
N GLY A 60 1.89 13.25 0.73
CA GLY A 60 2.95 12.28 0.58
C GLY A 60 3.22 11.89 -0.88
N ILE A 61 2.18 11.76 -1.70
CA ILE A 61 2.33 11.56 -3.15
C ILE A 61 2.97 12.79 -3.79
N LYS A 62 2.44 13.97 -3.51
CA LYS A 62 2.90 15.25 -4.10
C LYS A 62 4.37 15.56 -3.76
N ASN A 63 4.80 15.24 -2.53
CA ASN A 63 6.13 15.53 -2.03
C ASN A 63 7.07 14.30 -2.09
N ALA A 64 6.67 13.23 -2.79
CA ALA A 64 7.50 12.05 -2.94
C ALA A 64 8.80 12.37 -3.71
N VAL A 65 9.91 11.84 -3.22
CA VAL A 65 11.24 12.05 -3.79
C VAL A 65 11.67 10.88 -4.66
N GLU A 66 12.47 11.15 -5.67
CA GLU A 66 13.04 10.12 -6.53
C GLU A 66 13.89 9.14 -5.73
N THR A 67 13.82 7.89 -6.10
CA THR A 67 14.64 6.82 -5.50
C THR A 67 15.69 6.33 -6.49
N LYS A 68 16.54 5.39 -6.05
CA LYS A 68 17.48 4.70 -6.96
C LYS A 68 16.79 3.73 -7.94
N ARG A 69 15.48 3.54 -7.81
CA ARG A 69 14.68 2.70 -8.71
C ARG A 69 14.04 3.61 -9.75
N ASP A 70 14.31 3.32 -11.01
CA ASP A 70 13.78 4.10 -12.12
C ASP A 70 12.25 4.17 -12.11
N GLY A 71 11.70 5.37 -12.23
CA GLY A 71 10.26 5.62 -12.20
C GLY A 71 9.57 5.40 -10.85
N VAL A 72 10.32 5.27 -9.77
CA VAL A 72 9.77 4.98 -8.44
C VAL A 72 10.15 6.08 -7.45
N LYS A 73 9.15 6.72 -6.87
CA LYS A 73 9.32 7.72 -5.80
C LYS A 73 8.95 7.15 -4.43
N TYR A 74 9.38 7.82 -3.38
CA TYR A 74 9.05 7.47 -2.01
C TYR A 74 8.65 8.69 -1.20
N GLY A 75 7.54 8.62 -0.50
CA GLY A 75 7.05 9.70 0.33
C GLY A 75 6.25 9.16 1.52
N TYR A 76 6.43 9.74 2.70
CA TYR A 76 5.64 9.48 3.91
C TYR A 76 5.41 7.99 4.23
N GLN A 77 6.46 7.15 4.06
CA GLN A 77 6.49 5.71 4.34
C GLN A 77 5.76 4.83 3.31
N PHE A 78 5.45 5.33 2.13
CA PHE A 78 4.92 4.53 1.02
C PHE A 78 5.65 4.82 -0.30
N TRP A 79 5.50 3.90 -1.24
CA TRP A 79 6.03 4.04 -2.58
C TRP A 79 5.02 4.76 -3.47
N VAL A 80 5.51 5.54 -4.40
CA VAL A 80 4.70 6.18 -5.43
C VAL A 80 5.17 5.70 -6.79
N TYR A 81 4.28 5.04 -7.51
CA TYR A 81 4.50 4.56 -8.86
C TYR A 81 3.62 5.32 -9.84
N ASP A 82 4.09 5.44 -11.06
CA ASP A 82 3.24 5.91 -12.14
C ASP A 82 2.44 4.72 -12.71
N VAL A 83 1.13 4.86 -12.70
CA VAL A 83 0.19 3.91 -13.33
C VAL A 83 -0.62 4.70 -14.34
N ASN A 84 -0.32 4.52 -15.63
CA ASN A 84 -0.97 5.23 -16.73
C ASN A 84 -0.90 6.75 -16.67
N GLY A 85 0.24 7.30 -16.28
CA GLY A 85 0.42 8.74 -16.12
C GLY A 85 -0.15 9.31 -14.82
N ALA A 86 -0.68 8.45 -13.93
CA ALA A 86 -1.18 8.85 -12.62
C ALA A 86 -0.25 8.39 -11.50
N PRO A 87 0.25 9.30 -10.65
CA PRO A 87 1.04 8.93 -9.48
C PRO A 87 0.15 8.19 -8.48
N THR A 88 0.53 6.97 -8.16
CA THR A 88 -0.29 6.01 -7.43
C THR A 88 0.39 5.58 -6.16
N LEU A 89 -0.33 5.69 -5.02
CA LEU A 89 0.15 5.23 -3.73
C LEU A 89 0.24 3.71 -3.71
N THR A 90 1.39 3.20 -3.29
CA THR A 90 1.62 1.77 -3.21
C THR A 90 2.28 1.38 -1.90
N MET A 91 1.66 0.45 -1.21
CA MET A 91 2.22 -0.20 -0.03
C MET A 91 2.77 -1.55 -0.44
N THR A 92 3.99 -1.87 -0.01
CA THR A 92 4.65 -3.12 -0.37
C THR A 92 5.14 -3.84 0.87
N GLY A 93 5.07 -5.16 0.86
CA GLY A 93 5.58 -6.01 1.91
C GLY A 93 6.53 -7.08 1.39
N HIS A 94 7.28 -7.70 2.32
CA HIS A 94 8.15 -8.83 2.02
C HIS A 94 7.32 -10.00 1.48
N GLY A 95 7.86 -10.73 0.51
CA GLY A 95 7.15 -11.87 -0.09
C GLY A 95 6.18 -11.50 -1.21
N GLY A 96 6.14 -10.22 -1.65
CA GLY A 96 5.33 -9.80 -2.79
C GLY A 96 3.92 -9.33 -2.43
N PHE A 97 3.74 -8.85 -1.22
CA PHE A 97 2.50 -8.14 -0.85
C PHE A 97 2.46 -6.78 -1.51
N PHE A 98 1.32 -6.45 -2.11
CA PHE A 98 1.06 -5.13 -2.67
C PHE A 98 -0.35 -4.67 -2.34
N ASN A 99 -0.46 -3.38 -2.12
CA ASN A 99 -1.73 -2.68 -2.13
C ASN A 99 -1.52 -1.38 -2.92
N VAL A 100 -2.14 -1.31 -4.07
CA VAL A 100 -2.01 -0.19 -5.02
C VAL A 100 -3.31 0.58 -5.00
N VAL A 101 -3.25 1.84 -4.62
CA VAL A 101 -4.42 2.71 -4.49
C VAL A 101 -4.34 3.82 -5.52
N ASN A 102 -5.17 3.74 -6.55
CA ASN A 102 -5.28 4.73 -7.62
C ASN A 102 -6.61 5.45 -7.55
N THR A 103 -6.61 6.68 -7.05
CA THR A 103 -7.81 7.52 -6.94
C THR A 103 -8.24 8.14 -8.26
N SER A 104 -7.38 8.14 -9.29
CA SER A 104 -7.70 8.74 -10.59
C SER A 104 -8.72 7.91 -11.37
N ASN A 105 -8.75 6.61 -11.17
CA ASN A 105 -9.68 5.68 -11.82
C ASN A 105 -10.46 4.80 -10.82
N ASN A 106 -10.45 5.17 -9.53
CA ASN A 106 -11.12 4.44 -8.46
C ASN A 106 -10.73 2.95 -8.39
N THR A 107 -9.45 2.64 -8.63
CA THR A 107 -8.96 1.26 -8.63
C THR A 107 -8.10 0.98 -7.40
N ILE A 108 -8.39 -0.15 -6.76
CA ILE A 108 -7.55 -0.73 -5.72
C ILE A 108 -7.15 -2.12 -6.18
N LEU A 109 -5.84 -2.33 -6.29
CA LEU A 109 -5.28 -3.64 -6.61
C LEU A 109 -4.55 -4.19 -5.39
N THR A 110 -5.05 -5.30 -4.88
CA THR A 110 -4.44 -6.01 -3.76
C THR A 110 -3.82 -7.32 -4.23
N ILE A 111 -2.55 -7.48 -3.98
CA ILE A 111 -1.83 -8.75 -4.17
C ILE A 111 -1.41 -9.26 -2.80
N PHE A 112 -1.86 -10.46 -2.47
CA PHE A 112 -1.50 -11.16 -1.24
C PHE A 112 -0.68 -12.40 -1.62
N SER A 113 0.63 -12.30 -1.51
CA SER A 113 1.57 -13.33 -1.93
C SER A 113 2.55 -13.66 -0.81
N VAL A 114 3.01 -14.91 -0.78
CA VAL A 114 4.12 -15.35 0.07
C VAL A 114 5.13 -16.06 -0.84
N ASP A 115 6.05 -15.28 -1.41
CA ASP A 115 7.15 -15.81 -2.19
C ASP A 115 8.47 -15.46 -1.51
N GLU A 116 9.11 -16.44 -0.90
CA GLU A 116 10.40 -16.26 -0.22
C GLU A 116 11.54 -15.83 -1.16
N ASN A 117 11.40 -16.12 -2.44
CA ASN A 117 12.36 -15.73 -3.48
C ASN A 117 12.01 -14.40 -4.15
N TYR A 118 10.96 -13.72 -3.68
CA TYR A 118 10.52 -12.48 -4.26
C TYR A 118 11.62 -11.40 -4.20
N LYS A 119 11.97 -10.87 -5.36
CA LYS A 119 12.90 -9.74 -5.47
C LYS A 119 12.10 -8.45 -5.67
N TYR A 120 12.21 -7.55 -4.72
CA TYR A 120 11.59 -6.24 -4.79
C TYR A 120 11.83 -5.56 -6.15
N GLY A 121 10.76 -5.09 -6.76
CA GLY A 121 10.80 -4.38 -8.03
C GLY A 121 10.49 -5.23 -9.26
N ASN A 122 10.50 -6.56 -9.19
CA ASN A 122 10.24 -7.40 -10.36
C ASN A 122 8.85 -7.16 -10.99
N LEU A 123 7.81 -6.95 -10.17
CA LEU A 123 6.45 -6.72 -10.67
C LEU A 123 6.32 -5.33 -11.31
N PHE A 124 6.92 -4.31 -10.69
CA PHE A 124 6.87 -2.94 -11.21
C PHE A 124 7.85 -2.73 -12.36
N SER A 125 9.09 -3.21 -12.26
CA SER A 125 10.09 -3.07 -13.33
C SER A 125 9.65 -3.74 -14.64
N LYS A 126 8.76 -4.73 -14.57
CA LYS A 126 8.19 -5.40 -15.76
C LYS A 126 6.85 -4.80 -16.19
N GLY A 127 6.36 -3.76 -15.53
CA GLY A 127 5.08 -3.14 -15.83
C GLY A 127 3.85 -4.05 -15.56
N ILE A 128 4.02 -5.14 -14.81
CA ILE A 128 2.95 -6.10 -14.58
C ILE A 128 1.79 -5.46 -13.83
N ILE A 129 2.08 -4.70 -12.78
CA ILE A 129 1.04 -4.03 -11.99
C ILE A 129 0.33 -2.96 -12.82
N SER A 130 1.06 -2.19 -13.61
CA SER A 130 0.46 -1.22 -14.53
C SER A 130 -0.44 -1.92 -15.55
N LYS A 131 -0.02 -3.06 -16.10
CA LYS A 131 -0.85 -3.84 -17.03
C LYS A 131 -2.11 -4.35 -16.36
N ILE A 132 -2.01 -4.97 -15.17
CA ILE A 132 -3.18 -5.46 -14.44
C ILE A 132 -4.13 -4.32 -14.08
N ALA A 133 -3.61 -3.20 -13.58
CA ALA A 133 -4.41 -2.03 -13.25
C ALA A 133 -5.12 -1.40 -14.47
N ASN A 134 -4.59 -1.61 -15.68
CA ASN A 134 -5.18 -1.15 -16.93
C ASN A 134 -6.28 -2.07 -17.46
N GLU A 135 -6.20 -3.36 -17.16
CA GLU A 135 -7.19 -4.35 -17.58
C GLU A 135 -8.46 -4.32 -16.71
N ILE A 136 -8.36 -3.77 -15.51
CA ILE A 136 -9.48 -3.60 -14.58
C ILE A 136 -10.18 -2.28 -14.95
N LYS A 137 -11.21 -2.36 -15.73
CA LYS A 137 -12.09 -1.23 -16.09
C LYS A 137 -13.30 -1.20 -15.18
#